data_529385e9ac5ba1047e1c4ccc70019e36
#
_entry.id   529385e9ac5ba1047e1c4ccc70019e36
#
_cell.length_a   1.000
_cell.length_b   1.000
_cell.length_c   1.000
_cell.angle_alpha   90.00
_cell.angle_beta   90.00
_cell.angle_gamma   90.00
#
_symmetry.space_group_name_H-M   'P 1'
#
loop_
_entity.id
_entity.type
_entity.pdbx_description
1 polymer ?
#
loop_
_entity_poly.entity_id
_entity_poly.type
_entity_poly.pdbx_seq_one_letter_code
_entity_poly.pdbx_strand_id
1 'polypeptide(L)'
;MNFGLEGKVAAVAASSSGLGKAVALALAREGASVALCSRSEKRVGAAMEDIRDLLAADGGKVPPLVALPVDLGSETGPDEFVSAAADALGPVDILVANNGGPPPGDAAGLGDEAWRLGFETTFRASQKLADAVIGGMRARGWGRIVFITSTSVKQPIAGLTISTAMRSAVVGFAKALSDEAAVDGVTVNTAAPGSTATARLEAIFAKRAEAGGVSLEEIKTEAEAIIPAGRFGRPEEFAAAVAFLCSEAASYITGLVLPVDGGLVRSLT
;
A
#
# COMPACT_ATOMS: atom_id res chain seq x y z
N MET A 1 16.96 -13.98 7.08
CA MET A 1 15.83 -14.88 6.72
C MET A 1 15.68 -14.76 5.22
N ASN A 2 15.56 -15.84 4.48
CA ASN A 2 15.29 -15.78 3.05
C ASN A 2 13.77 -15.71 2.85
N PHE A 3 13.27 -14.67 2.20
CA PHE A 3 11.82 -14.49 1.96
C PHE A 3 11.31 -15.27 0.74
N GLY A 4 12.20 -15.87 -0.07
CA GLY A 4 11.82 -16.65 -1.26
C GLY A 4 11.23 -15.78 -2.38
N LEU A 5 11.64 -14.51 -2.48
CA LEU A 5 11.12 -13.57 -3.46
C LEU A 5 12.00 -13.40 -4.70
N GLU A 6 13.19 -14.01 -4.72
CA GLU A 6 14.07 -13.96 -5.89
C GLU A 6 13.37 -14.53 -7.13
N GLY A 7 13.36 -13.76 -8.21
CA GLY A 7 12.72 -14.12 -9.48
C GLY A 7 11.19 -13.96 -9.51
N LYS A 8 10.54 -13.53 -8.42
CA LYS A 8 9.11 -13.17 -8.41
C LYS A 8 8.90 -11.82 -9.06
N VAL A 9 7.71 -11.60 -9.62
CA VAL A 9 7.28 -10.34 -10.22
C VAL A 9 6.30 -9.64 -9.30
N ALA A 10 6.64 -8.44 -8.85
CA ALA A 10 5.81 -7.62 -7.97
C ALA A 10 5.27 -6.38 -8.69
N ALA A 11 3.95 -6.20 -8.68
CA ALA A 11 3.28 -4.98 -9.10
C ALA A 11 2.92 -4.14 -7.86
N VAL A 12 3.55 -2.96 -7.71
CA VAL A 12 3.36 -2.09 -6.55
C VAL A 12 2.65 -0.81 -6.98
N ALA A 13 1.39 -0.69 -6.64
CA ALA A 13 0.54 0.45 -6.98
C ALA A 13 0.92 1.71 -6.20
N ALA A 14 0.77 2.90 -6.81
CA ALA A 14 1.06 4.21 -6.21
C ALA A 14 2.43 4.27 -5.50
N SER A 15 3.50 3.85 -6.19
CA SER A 15 4.83 3.61 -5.65
C SER A 15 5.88 4.68 -5.98
N SER A 16 5.47 5.87 -6.44
CA SER A 16 6.42 6.96 -6.72
C SER A 16 6.95 7.68 -5.47
N SER A 17 6.41 7.41 -4.28
CA SER A 17 6.83 8.04 -3.02
C SER A 17 6.27 7.30 -1.80
N GLY A 18 6.71 7.68 -0.59
CA GLY A 18 6.16 7.23 0.68
C GLY A 18 6.15 5.70 0.84
N LEU A 19 5.05 5.16 1.37
CA LEU A 19 4.93 3.74 1.68
C LEU A 19 5.07 2.85 0.45
N GLY A 20 4.45 3.22 -0.68
CA GLY A 20 4.56 2.43 -1.92
C GLY A 20 5.99 2.32 -2.44
N LYS A 21 6.76 3.43 -2.42
CA LYS A 21 8.17 3.41 -2.81
C LYS A 21 9.01 2.57 -1.86
N ALA A 22 8.79 2.70 -0.55
CA ALA A 22 9.49 1.90 0.45
C ALA A 22 9.23 0.39 0.28
N VAL A 23 7.97 0.01 0.00
CA VAL A 23 7.60 -1.38 -0.28
C VAL A 23 8.26 -1.88 -1.56
N ALA A 24 8.26 -1.08 -2.64
CA ALA A 24 8.93 -1.42 -3.90
C ALA A 24 10.43 -1.69 -3.68
N LEU A 25 11.11 -0.82 -2.92
CA LEU A 25 12.52 -1.02 -2.54
C LEU A 25 12.72 -2.29 -1.70
N ALA A 26 11.86 -2.54 -0.72
CA ALA A 26 11.99 -3.72 0.15
C ALA A 26 11.83 -5.03 -0.65
N LEU A 27 10.85 -5.11 -1.57
CA LEU A 27 10.67 -6.27 -2.44
C LEU A 27 11.84 -6.45 -3.41
N ALA A 28 12.37 -5.36 -3.97
CA ALA A 28 13.53 -5.40 -4.85
C ALA A 28 14.81 -5.85 -4.12
N ARG A 29 15.00 -5.47 -2.84
CA ARG A 29 16.10 -5.97 -1.99
C ARG A 29 16.05 -7.47 -1.78
N GLU A 30 14.86 -8.04 -1.75
CA GLU A 30 14.63 -9.49 -1.66
C GLU A 30 14.73 -10.21 -3.02
N GLY A 31 15.12 -9.50 -4.10
CA GLY A 31 15.37 -10.06 -5.43
C GLY A 31 14.14 -10.14 -6.34
N ALA A 32 13.01 -9.56 -5.96
CA ALA A 32 11.84 -9.48 -6.82
C ALA A 32 12.02 -8.45 -7.94
N SER A 33 11.58 -8.77 -9.15
CA SER A 33 11.39 -7.79 -10.23
C SER A 33 10.19 -6.89 -9.89
N VAL A 34 10.31 -5.57 -10.03
CA VAL A 34 9.28 -4.66 -9.51
C VAL A 34 8.76 -3.70 -10.59
N ALA A 35 7.46 -3.71 -10.81
CA ALA A 35 6.74 -2.69 -11.54
C ALA A 35 6.23 -1.61 -10.59
N LEU A 36 6.68 -0.37 -10.82
CA LEU A 36 6.25 0.82 -10.11
C LEU A 36 5.17 1.55 -10.90
N CYS A 37 4.23 2.19 -10.20
CA CYS A 37 3.14 2.93 -10.83
C CYS A 37 2.88 4.29 -10.17
N SER A 38 2.63 5.29 -11.01
CA SER A 38 2.03 6.57 -10.60
C SER A 38 1.51 7.32 -11.84
N ARG A 39 0.61 8.30 -11.64
CA ARG A 39 0.09 9.15 -12.73
C ARG A 39 1.14 10.02 -13.42
N SER A 40 2.25 10.29 -12.76
CA SER A 40 3.32 11.15 -13.28
C SER A 40 4.51 10.32 -13.72
N GLU A 41 4.77 10.29 -15.02
CA GLU A 41 5.93 9.65 -15.63
C GLU A 41 7.24 10.13 -14.96
N LYS A 42 7.39 11.45 -14.80
CA LYS A 42 8.56 12.04 -14.15
C LYS A 42 8.77 11.50 -12.74
N ARG A 43 7.69 11.40 -11.93
CA ARG A 43 7.81 10.95 -10.53
C ARG A 43 8.07 9.46 -10.43
N VAL A 44 7.40 8.65 -11.24
CA VAL A 44 7.62 7.19 -11.18
C VAL A 44 8.99 6.82 -11.74
N GLY A 45 9.47 7.50 -12.78
CA GLY A 45 10.83 7.34 -13.30
C GLY A 45 11.87 7.71 -12.27
N ALA A 46 11.75 8.89 -11.62
CA ALA A 46 12.67 9.29 -10.56
C ALA A 46 12.68 8.30 -9.38
N ALA A 47 11.51 7.79 -8.98
CA ALA A 47 11.43 6.79 -7.90
C ALA A 47 12.12 5.48 -8.27
N MET A 48 12.03 5.04 -9.51
CA MET A 48 12.72 3.85 -10.01
C MET A 48 14.23 4.03 -9.99
N GLU A 49 14.74 5.19 -10.47
CA GLU A 49 16.19 5.47 -10.43
C GLU A 49 16.71 5.55 -8.98
N ASP A 50 15.99 6.24 -8.08
CA ASP A 50 16.36 6.27 -6.66
C ASP A 50 16.44 4.85 -6.04
N ILE A 51 15.50 3.96 -6.40
CA ILE A 51 15.53 2.56 -5.94
C ILE A 51 16.75 1.84 -6.51
N ARG A 52 17.04 2.04 -7.80
CA ARG A 52 18.20 1.44 -8.47
C ARG A 52 19.51 1.86 -7.80
N ASP A 53 19.66 3.16 -7.52
CA ASP A 53 20.84 3.72 -6.87
C ASP A 53 21.04 3.17 -5.45
N LEU A 54 19.95 3.06 -4.67
CA LEU A 54 19.99 2.47 -3.32
C LEU A 54 20.40 1.00 -3.35
N LEU A 55 19.84 0.21 -4.29
CA LEU A 55 20.20 -1.21 -4.44
C LEU A 55 21.66 -1.39 -4.88
N ALA A 56 22.14 -0.53 -5.77
CA ALA A 56 23.55 -0.54 -6.19
C ALA A 56 24.48 -0.17 -5.04
N ALA A 57 24.10 0.81 -4.21
CA ALA A 57 24.87 1.20 -3.01
C ALA A 57 24.91 0.09 -1.95
N ASP A 58 23.87 -0.73 -1.83
CA ASP A 58 23.84 -1.92 -0.96
C ASP A 58 24.79 -3.05 -1.46
N GLY A 59 25.38 -2.91 -2.67
CA GLY A 59 26.30 -3.89 -3.26
C GLY A 59 25.61 -5.16 -3.78
N GLY A 60 24.28 -5.18 -3.85
CA GLY A 60 23.48 -6.28 -4.34
C GLY A 60 23.27 -6.26 -5.86
N LYS A 61 22.73 -7.36 -6.39
CA LYS A 61 22.23 -7.41 -7.76
C LYS A 61 20.95 -6.57 -7.86
N VAL A 62 20.90 -5.63 -8.79
CA VAL A 62 19.67 -4.87 -9.07
C VAL A 62 18.74 -5.75 -9.93
N PRO A 63 17.56 -6.13 -9.40
CA PRO A 63 16.58 -6.88 -10.19
C PRO A 63 15.96 -6.00 -11.28
N PRO A 64 15.26 -6.56 -12.26
CA PRO A 64 14.51 -5.78 -13.25
C PRO A 64 13.49 -4.85 -12.60
N LEU A 65 13.52 -3.57 -12.99
CA LEU A 65 12.60 -2.53 -12.52
C LEU A 65 11.94 -1.87 -13.73
N VAL A 66 10.63 -1.59 -13.65
CA VAL A 66 9.90 -0.83 -14.67
C VAL A 66 9.05 0.25 -14.03
N ALA A 67 9.05 1.44 -14.63
CA ALA A 67 8.25 2.59 -14.21
C ALA A 67 7.08 2.77 -15.18
N LEU A 68 5.85 2.66 -14.70
CA LEU A 68 4.63 2.69 -15.49
C LEU A 68 3.77 3.92 -15.13
N PRO A 69 3.64 4.90 -16.06
CA PRO A 69 2.81 6.08 -15.83
C PRO A 69 1.33 5.74 -16.10
N VAL A 70 0.61 5.31 -15.05
CA VAL A 70 -0.81 4.90 -15.13
C VAL A 70 -1.63 5.61 -14.05
N ASP A 71 -2.85 6.04 -14.39
CA ASP A 71 -3.84 6.53 -13.42
C ASP A 71 -4.75 5.39 -12.96
N LEU A 72 -4.49 4.88 -11.78
CA LEU A 72 -5.29 3.81 -11.16
C LEU A 72 -6.71 4.24 -10.78
N GLY A 73 -7.04 5.52 -10.82
CA GLY A 73 -8.38 6.04 -10.62
C GLY A 73 -9.23 6.06 -11.90
N SER A 74 -8.64 5.79 -13.07
CA SER A 74 -9.38 5.65 -14.32
C SER A 74 -10.07 4.27 -14.41
N GLU A 75 -11.02 4.16 -15.33
CA GLU A 75 -11.77 2.92 -15.52
C GLU A 75 -10.88 1.72 -15.91
N THR A 76 -9.89 1.95 -16.75
CA THR A 76 -8.99 0.92 -17.32
C THR A 76 -7.63 0.85 -16.65
N GLY A 77 -7.27 1.88 -15.87
CA GLY A 77 -5.92 2.01 -15.31
C GLY A 77 -5.42 0.82 -14.48
N PRO A 78 -6.22 0.21 -13.62
CA PRO A 78 -5.80 -0.99 -12.90
C PRO A 78 -5.41 -2.15 -13.83
N ASP A 79 -6.22 -2.41 -14.86
CA ASP A 79 -5.96 -3.45 -15.86
C ASP A 79 -4.74 -3.12 -16.72
N GLU A 80 -4.61 -1.86 -17.16
CA GLU A 80 -3.44 -1.36 -17.91
C GLU A 80 -2.15 -1.53 -17.11
N PHE A 81 -2.17 -1.21 -15.82
CA PHE A 81 -1.00 -1.37 -14.95
C PHE A 81 -0.55 -2.81 -14.85
N VAL A 82 -1.48 -3.73 -14.57
CA VAL A 82 -1.17 -5.17 -14.43
C VAL A 82 -0.71 -5.76 -15.75
N SER A 83 -1.37 -5.43 -16.87
CA SER A 83 -0.97 -5.90 -18.20
C SER A 83 0.42 -5.39 -18.58
N ALA A 84 0.69 -4.10 -18.43
CA ALA A 84 2.00 -3.54 -18.75
C ALA A 84 3.12 -4.08 -17.84
N ALA A 85 2.82 -4.36 -16.56
CA ALA A 85 3.75 -5.01 -15.66
C ALA A 85 4.08 -6.45 -16.12
N ALA A 86 3.06 -7.20 -16.52
CA ALA A 86 3.22 -8.56 -17.02
C ALA A 86 3.97 -8.61 -18.35
N ASP A 87 3.71 -7.68 -19.26
CA ASP A 87 4.41 -7.57 -20.54
C ASP A 87 5.91 -7.28 -20.36
N ALA A 88 6.24 -6.43 -19.38
CA ALA A 88 7.62 -6.02 -19.14
C ALA A 88 8.44 -7.01 -18.30
N LEU A 89 7.83 -7.67 -17.32
CA LEU A 89 8.56 -8.44 -16.30
C LEU A 89 8.14 -9.92 -16.22
N GLY A 90 7.04 -10.29 -16.86
CA GLY A 90 6.41 -11.61 -16.73
C GLY A 90 5.20 -11.62 -15.81
N PRO A 91 4.54 -12.78 -15.66
CA PRO A 91 3.30 -12.89 -14.89
C PRO A 91 3.44 -12.36 -13.47
N VAL A 92 2.50 -11.50 -13.04
CA VAL A 92 2.52 -10.90 -11.71
C VAL A 92 2.25 -11.95 -10.63
N ASP A 93 3.22 -12.13 -9.73
CA ASP A 93 3.15 -13.04 -8.59
C ASP A 93 2.72 -12.32 -7.30
N ILE A 94 3.11 -11.05 -7.17
CA ILE A 94 2.87 -10.24 -5.99
C ILE A 94 2.13 -8.96 -6.41
N LEU A 95 0.99 -8.70 -5.79
CA LEU A 95 0.29 -7.42 -5.91
C LEU A 95 0.32 -6.68 -4.57
N VAL A 96 0.84 -5.45 -4.58
CA VAL A 96 0.67 -4.52 -3.47
C VAL A 96 -0.28 -3.40 -3.93
N ALA A 97 -1.55 -3.53 -3.57
CA ALA A 97 -2.58 -2.57 -3.91
C ALA A 97 -2.56 -1.38 -2.94
N ASN A 98 -2.18 -0.24 -3.44
CA ASN A 98 -2.04 1.02 -2.71
C ASN A 98 -2.68 2.17 -3.50
N ASN A 99 -3.07 3.24 -2.82
CA ASN A 99 -3.65 4.43 -3.44
C ASN A 99 -3.36 5.71 -2.65
N GLY A 100 -3.62 6.87 -3.26
CA GLY A 100 -3.40 8.18 -2.63
C GLY A 100 -4.37 8.52 -1.49
N GLY A 101 -5.44 7.75 -1.33
CA GLY A 101 -6.55 7.98 -0.42
C GLY A 101 -7.49 9.13 -0.84
N PRO A 102 -8.75 9.08 -0.38
CA PRO A 102 -9.76 10.07 -0.69
C PRO A 102 -9.54 11.39 0.06
N PRO A 103 -10.30 12.45 -0.30
CA PRO A 103 -10.31 13.72 0.44
C PRO A 103 -10.71 13.51 1.90
N PRO A 104 -10.13 14.29 2.83
CA PRO A 104 -10.58 14.32 4.21
C PRO A 104 -11.94 14.99 4.34
N GLY A 105 -12.67 14.66 5.40
CA GLY A 105 -13.94 15.28 5.73
C GLY A 105 -14.66 14.52 6.84
N ASP A 106 -15.55 15.24 7.54
CA ASP A 106 -16.38 14.70 8.61
C ASP A 106 -17.58 13.92 8.05
N ALA A 107 -18.24 13.11 8.90
CA ALA A 107 -19.32 12.23 8.49
C ALA A 107 -20.55 12.98 7.96
N ALA A 108 -20.81 14.15 8.51
CA ALA A 108 -21.89 15.02 8.06
C ALA A 108 -21.35 16.05 7.04
N GLY A 109 -22.11 16.26 5.95
CA GLY A 109 -21.80 17.32 4.99
C GLY A 109 -20.87 16.95 3.84
N LEU A 110 -20.45 15.69 3.72
CA LEU A 110 -19.74 15.20 2.52
C LEU A 110 -20.74 15.00 1.38
N GLY A 111 -20.53 15.68 0.25
CA GLY A 111 -21.36 15.55 -0.94
C GLY A 111 -21.12 14.25 -1.71
N ASP A 112 -22.09 13.86 -2.56
CA ASP A 112 -22.07 12.62 -3.35
C ASP A 112 -20.82 12.48 -4.24
N GLU A 113 -20.29 13.59 -4.75
CA GLU A 113 -19.08 13.57 -5.57
C GLU A 113 -17.85 13.09 -4.79
N ALA A 114 -17.70 13.53 -3.53
CA ALA A 114 -16.60 13.09 -2.66
C ALA A 114 -16.71 11.59 -2.34
N TRP A 115 -17.92 11.12 -2.10
CA TRP A 115 -18.19 9.68 -1.87
C TRP A 115 -17.89 8.85 -3.11
N ARG A 116 -18.35 9.27 -4.29
CA ARG A 116 -18.07 8.58 -5.55
C ARG A 116 -16.58 8.55 -5.86
N LEU A 117 -15.88 9.69 -5.72
CA LEU A 117 -14.43 9.75 -5.90
C LEU A 117 -13.71 8.81 -4.94
N GLY A 118 -14.10 8.78 -3.66
CA GLY A 118 -13.54 7.86 -2.67
C GLY A 118 -13.78 6.39 -3.02
N PHE A 119 -14.99 6.06 -3.49
CA PHE A 119 -15.33 4.70 -3.93
C PHE A 119 -14.46 4.27 -5.12
N GLU A 120 -14.39 5.08 -6.19
CA GLU A 120 -13.62 4.73 -7.40
C GLU A 120 -12.12 4.63 -7.12
N THR A 121 -11.55 5.63 -6.45
CA THR A 121 -10.10 5.70 -6.25
C THR A 121 -9.57 4.82 -5.13
N THR A 122 -10.41 4.36 -4.20
CA THR A 122 -9.96 3.53 -3.07
C THR A 122 -10.46 2.10 -3.19
N PHE A 123 -11.77 1.88 -3.26
CA PHE A 123 -12.32 0.53 -3.28
C PHE A 123 -12.23 -0.10 -4.68
N ARG A 124 -12.83 0.55 -5.70
CA ARG A 124 -12.87 0.00 -7.07
C ARG A 124 -11.48 -0.19 -7.66
N ALA A 125 -10.58 0.76 -7.48
CA ALA A 125 -9.19 0.62 -7.94
C ALA A 125 -8.51 -0.61 -7.30
N SER A 126 -8.69 -0.81 -5.98
CA SER A 126 -8.12 -1.97 -5.27
C SER A 126 -8.72 -3.29 -5.73
N GLN A 127 -10.04 -3.33 -5.92
CA GLN A 127 -10.77 -4.51 -6.36
C GLN A 127 -10.35 -4.89 -7.80
N LYS A 128 -10.33 -3.94 -8.75
CA LYS A 128 -9.89 -4.19 -10.13
C LYS A 128 -8.44 -4.67 -10.22
N LEU A 129 -7.53 -4.11 -9.43
CA LEU A 129 -6.14 -4.60 -9.35
C LEU A 129 -6.09 -6.07 -8.95
N ALA A 130 -6.89 -6.47 -7.94
CA ALA A 130 -6.93 -7.87 -7.51
C ALA A 130 -7.56 -8.77 -8.57
N ASP A 131 -8.65 -8.34 -9.21
CA ASP A 131 -9.30 -9.09 -10.29
C ASP A 131 -8.35 -9.36 -11.46
N ALA A 132 -7.52 -8.37 -11.81
CA ALA A 132 -6.57 -8.49 -12.92
C ALA A 132 -5.47 -9.54 -12.68
N VAL A 133 -5.14 -9.88 -11.43
CA VAL A 133 -4.05 -10.83 -11.10
C VAL A 133 -4.54 -12.18 -10.60
N ILE A 134 -5.72 -12.23 -9.94
CA ILE A 134 -6.13 -13.40 -9.15
C ILE A 134 -6.26 -14.66 -9.99
N GLY A 135 -6.83 -14.58 -11.19
CA GLY A 135 -7.01 -15.73 -12.08
C GLY A 135 -5.68 -16.37 -12.47
N GLY A 136 -4.68 -15.56 -12.82
CA GLY A 136 -3.34 -16.02 -13.14
C GLY A 136 -2.60 -16.61 -11.93
N MET A 137 -2.72 -16.00 -10.76
CA MET A 137 -2.13 -16.51 -9.51
C MET A 137 -2.71 -17.88 -9.15
N ARG A 138 -4.04 -18.01 -9.15
CA ARG A 138 -4.72 -19.28 -8.88
C ARG A 138 -4.29 -20.40 -9.84
N ALA A 139 -4.23 -20.09 -11.14
CA ALA A 139 -3.81 -21.05 -12.16
C ALA A 139 -2.37 -21.57 -11.97
N ARG A 140 -1.48 -20.73 -11.39
CA ARG A 140 -0.09 -21.10 -11.09
C ARG A 140 0.10 -21.73 -9.69
N GLY A 141 -0.95 -21.78 -8.87
CA GLY A 141 -0.88 -22.30 -7.49
C GLY A 141 -0.03 -21.42 -6.54
N TRP A 142 0.19 -20.15 -6.88
CA TRP A 142 0.98 -19.22 -6.08
C TRP A 142 0.57 -17.77 -6.34
N GLY A 143 0.42 -17.01 -5.28
CA GLY A 143 0.16 -15.58 -5.35
C GLY A 143 0.20 -14.90 -3.99
N ARG A 144 0.54 -13.61 -3.95
CA ARG A 144 0.52 -12.77 -2.75
C ARG A 144 -0.15 -11.46 -3.07
N ILE A 145 -1.25 -11.17 -2.38
CA ILE A 145 -1.97 -9.89 -2.51
C ILE A 145 -1.94 -9.19 -1.15
N VAL A 146 -1.40 -7.98 -1.11
CA VAL A 146 -1.40 -7.15 0.09
C VAL A 146 -2.07 -5.81 -0.22
N PHE A 147 -3.18 -5.53 0.45
CA PHE A 147 -3.84 -4.22 0.39
C PHE A 147 -3.26 -3.29 1.46
N ILE A 148 -2.81 -2.11 1.06
CA ILE A 148 -2.42 -1.06 2.00
C ILE A 148 -3.67 -0.25 2.35
N THR A 149 -4.09 -0.32 3.62
CA THR A 149 -5.26 0.41 4.10
C THR A 149 -4.89 1.52 5.11
N SER A 150 -5.38 1.47 6.32
CA SER A 150 -5.13 2.41 7.41
C SER A 150 -5.56 1.80 8.72
N THR A 151 -4.97 2.21 9.83
CA THR A 151 -5.48 1.89 11.18
C THR A 151 -6.91 2.37 11.40
N SER A 152 -7.42 3.31 10.57
CA SER A 152 -8.81 3.75 10.62
C SER A 152 -9.83 2.62 10.38
N VAL A 153 -9.44 1.48 9.80
CA VAL A 153 -10.31 0.29 9.64
C VAL A 153 -10.51 -0.46 10.97
N LYS A 154 -9.65 -0.24 11.95
CA LYS A 154 -9.77 -0.78 13.30
C LYS A 154 -10.35 0.23 14.29
N GLN A 155 -9.94 1.48 14.17
CA GLN A 155 -10.36 2.57 15.05
C GLN A 155 -10.56 3.83 14.22
N PRO A 156 -11.79 4.35 14.09
CA PRO A 156 -12.07 5.54 13.27
C PRO A 156 -11.19 6.74 13.64
N ILE A 157 -10.76 7.48 12.62
CA ILE A 157 -9.97 8.70 12.79
C ILE A 157 -10.83 9.88 12.36
N ALA A 158 -10.94 10.90 13.21
CA ALA A 158 -11.70 12.12 12.92
C ALA A 158 -11.24 12.78 11.62
N GLY A 159 -12.18 13.24 10.80
CA GLY A 159 -11.90 13.87 9.51
C GLY A 159 -11.50 12.90 8.39
N LEU A 160 -11.50 11.58 8.62
CA LEU A 160 -11.16 10.56 7.60
C LEU A 160 -12.33 9.65 7.24
N THR A 161 -13.57 10.16 7.24
CA THR A 161 -14.77 9.33 7.10
C THR A 161 -14.80 8.50 5.81
N ILE A 162 -14.60 9.12 4.65
CA ILE A 162 -14.61 8.38 3.36
C ILE A 162 -13.46 7.37 3.34
N SER A 163 -12.29 7.74 3.83
CA SER A 163 -11.14 6.83 3.90
C SER A 163 -11.46 5.62 4.78
N THR A 164 -12.03 5.84 5.96
CA THR A 164 -12.44 4.78 6.88
C THR A 164 -13.46 3.84 6.22
N ALA A 165 -14.52 4.38 5.63
CA ALA A 165 -15.58 3.59 4.99
C ALA A 165 -15.05 2.76 3.82
N MET A 166 -14.32 3.40 2.88
CA MET A 166 -13.84 2.73 1.67
C MET A 166 -12.73 1.72 1.97
N ARG A 167 -11.85 2.01 2.92
CA ARG A 167 -10.81 1.05 3.32
C ARG A 167 -11.38 -0.11 4.15
N SER A 168 -12.45 0.09 4.89
CA SER A 168 -13.18 -1.02 5.53
C SER A 168 -13.86 -1.92 4.49
N ALA A 169 -14.39 -1.34 3.41
CA ALA A 169 -14.88 -2.12 2.27
C ALA A 169 -13.76 -2.96 1.62
N VAL A 170 -12.55 -2.39 1.46
CA VAL A 170 -11.37 -3.16 0.98
C VAL A 170 -11.04 -4.30 1.93
N VAL A 171 -11.09 -4.11 3.26
CA VAL A 171 -10.85 -5.18 4.24
C VAL A 171 -11.88 -6.30 4.10
N GLY A 172 -13.18 -5.96 3.98
CA GLY A 172 -14.24 -6.96 3.76
C GLY A 172 -14.04 -7.75 2.48
N PHE A 173 -13.72 -7.06 1.37
CA PHE A 173 -13.38 -7.68 0.08
C PHE A 173 -12.14 -8.58 0.18
N ALA A 174 -11.06 -8.09 0.80
CA ALA A 174 -9.83 -8.85 0.99
C ALA A 174 -10.07 -10.13 1.77
N LYS A 175 -10.92 -10.08 2.82
CA LYS A 175 -11.28 -11.26 3.61
C LYS A 175 -12.06 -12.28 2.77
N ALA A 176 -13.07 -11.87 2.02
CA ALA A 176 -13.82 -12.76 1.14
C ALA A 176 -12.90 -13.41 0.10
N LEU A 177 -12.06 -12.60 -0.58
CA LEU A 177 -11.11 -13.09 -1.57
C LEU A 177 -10.08 -14.06 -0.97
N SER A 178 -9.66 -13.85 0.29
CA SER A 178 -8.73 -14.75 0.98
C SER A 178 -9.30 -16.14 1.19
N ASP A 179 -10.59 -16.22 1.54
CA ASP A 179 -11.27 -17.50 1.78
C ASP A 179 -11.45 -18.30 0.47
N GLU A 180 -11.70 -17.59 -0.64
CA GLU A 180 -11.86 -18.21 -1.96
C GLU A 180 -10.53 -18.68 -2.58
N ALA A 181 -9.44 -17.94 -2.36
CA ALA A 181 -8.17 -18.12 -3.06
C ALA A 181 -7.15 -18.98 -2.29
N ALA A 182 -7.37 -19.21 -1.00
CA ALA A 182 -6.42 -19.94 -0.14
C ALA A 182 -6.15 -21.37 -0.63
N VAL A 183 -7.17 -22.07 -1.11
CA VAL A 183 -7.06 -23.44 -1.62
C VAL A 183 -6.13 -23.54 -2.84
N ASP A 184 -5.98 -22.43 -3.58
CA ASP A 184 -5.12 -22.34 -4.76
C ASP A 184 -3.72 -21.78 -4.44
N GLY A 185 -3.31 -21.74 -3.16
CA GLY A 185 -1.98 -21.28 -2.74
C GLY A 185 -1.79 -19.76 -2.79
N VAL A 186 -2.87 -18.99 -2.91
CA VAL A 186 -2.84 -17.52 -2.92
C VAL A 186 -3.20 -16.97 -1.55
N THR A 187 -2.34 -16.10 -0.98
CA THR A 187 -2.67 -15.40 0.26
C THR A 187 -3.10 -13.96 -0.03
N VAL A 188 -4.11 -13.51 0.70
CA VAL A 188 -4.64 -12.15 0.57
C VAL A 188 -4.70 -11.52 1.96
N ASN A 189 -3.91 -10.47 2.18
CA ASN A 189 -3.78 -9.80 3.47
C ASN A 189 -3.93 -8.28 3.34
N THR A 190 -4.12 -7.64 4.46
CA THR A 190 -4.22 -6.19 4.56
C THR A 190 -3.16 -5.68 5.53
N ALA A 191 -2.36 -4.70 5.12
CA ALA A 191 -1.45 -3.96 5.98
C ALA A 191 -2.06 -2.57 6.30
N ALA A 192 -2.20 -2.25 7.57
CA ALA A 192 -2.85 -1.04 8.06
C ALA A 192 -1.81 -0.13 8.75
N PRO A 193 -1.22 0.85 8.02
CA PRO A 193 -0.26 1.77 8.61
C PRO A 193 -0.93 2.69 9.64
N GLY A 194 -0.21 2.95 10.74
CA GLY A 194 -0.43 4.09 11.61
C GLY A 194 0.24 5.36 11.08
N SER A 195 0.56 6.28 11.97
CA SER A 195 1.30 7.50 11.62
C SER A 195 2.74 7.14 11.22
N THR A 196 3.01 7.19 9.92
CA THR A 196 4.32 6.88 9.34
C THR A 196 4.92 8.13 8.70
N ALA A 197 6.19 8.43 8.96
CA ALA A 197 6.91 9.63 8.53
C ALA A 197 7.03 9.67 6.98
N THR A 198 6.09 10.33 6.35
CA THR A 198 6.01 10.50 4.90
C THR A 198 5.66 11.96 4.59
N ALA A 199 6.02 12.45 3.41
CA ALA A 199 5.65 13.78 2.95
C ALA A 199 4.12 14.04 3.02
N ARG A 200 3.30 12.99 2.87
CA ARG A 200 1.85 13.08 3.04
C ARG A 200 1.46 13.40 4.49
N LEU A 201 2.06 12.72 5.48
CA LEU A 201 1.79 12.99 6.89
C LEU A 201 2.21 14.42 7.26
N GLU A 202 3.37 14.84 6.78
CA GLU A 202 3.83 16.22 6.98
C GLU A 202 2.87 17.26 6.39
N ALA A 203 2.38 17.05 5.18
CA ALA A 203 1.40 17.92 4.56
C ALA A 203 0.05 17.96 5.33
N ILE A 204 -0.38 16.86 5.95
CA ILE A 204 -1.57 16.82 6.80
C ILE A 204 -1.33 17.64 8.07
N PHE A 205 -0.18 17.48 8.71
CA PHE A 205 0.16 18.20 9.92
C PHE A 205 0.36 19.71 9.66
N ALA A 206 0.99 20.08 8.55
CA ALA A 206 1.12 21.49 8.16
C ALA A 206 -0.25 22.17 8.01
N LYS A 207 -1.23 21.50 7.37
CA LYS A 207 -2.60 22.02 7.28
C LYS A 207 -3.30 22.15 8.63
N ARG A 208 -3.09 21.18 9.54
CA ARG A 208 -3.66 21.24 10.90
C ARG A 208 -3.04 22.37 11.72
N ALA A 209 -1.73 22.57 11.62
CA ALA A 209 -1.01 23.64 12.28
C ALA A 209 -1.53 25.01 11.80
N GLU A 210 -1.68 25.21 10.50
CA GLU A 210 -2.24 26.42 9.90
C GLU A 210 -3.68 26.67 10.38
N ALA A 211 -4.54 25.66 10.32
CA ALA A 211 -5.94 25.78 10.76
C ALA A 211 -6.10 26.03 12.26
N GLY A 212 -5.21 25.48 13.09
CA GLY A 212 -5.21 25.63 14.55
C GLY A 212 -4.44 26.84 15.07
N GLY A 213 -3.69 27.52 14.22
CA GLY A 213 -2.83 28.65 14.64
C GLY A 213 -1.70 28.24 15.59
N VAL A 214 -1.24 26.98 15.49
CA VAL A 214 -0.16 26.40 16.30
C VAL A 214 1.03 26.02 15.43
N SER A 215 2.18 25.73 16.02
CA SER A 215 3.36 25.32 15.26
C SER A 215 3.24 23.86 14.75
N LEU A 216 3.91 23.57 13.66
CA LEU A 216 4.01 22.21 13.12
C LEU A 216 4.64 21.24 14.15
N GLU A 217 5.59 21.71 14.94
CA GLU A 217 6.30 20.93 15.96
C GLU A 217 5.36 20.55 17.13
N GLU A 218 4.48 21.46 17.55
CA GLU A 218 3.45 21.16 18.55
C GLU A 218 2.52 20.05 18.06
N ILE A 219 2.01 20.15 16.81
CA ILE A 219 1.17 19.11 16.23
C ILE A 219 1.90 17.75 16.14
N LYS A 220 3.17 17.74 15.78
CA LYS A 220 3.98 16.52 15.74
C LYS A 220 4.15 15.91 17.12
N THR A 221 4.52 16.72 18.11
CA THR A 221 4.72 16.29 19.49
C THR A 221 3.44 15.69 20.08
N GLU A 222 2.31 16.35 19.90
CA GLU A 222 1.01 15.81 20.33
C GLU A 222 0.68 14.47 19.64
N ALA A 223 0.92 14.38 18.32
CA ALA A 223 0.65 13.19 17.55
C ALA A 223 1.57 12.00 17.93
N GLU A 224 2.82 12.25 18.31
CA GLU A 224 3.74 11.23 18.80
C GLU A 224 3.39 10.78 20.23
N ALA A 225 2.94 11.69 21.08
CA ALA A 225 2.60 11.38 22.47
C ALA A 225 1.46 10.35 22.64
N ILE A 226 0.57 10.25 21.65
CA ILE A 226 -0.53 9.26 21.67
C ILE A 226 -0.10 7.86 21.18
N ILE A 227 1.06 7.74 20.53
CA ILE A 227 1.60 6.49 20.02
C ILE A 227 2.39 5.81 21.15
N PRO A 228 2.07 4.58 21.58
CA PRO A 228 2.82 3.89 22.64
C PRO A 228 4.33 3.78 22.37
N ALA A 229 4.73 3.64 21.10
CA ALA A 229 6.15 3.63 20.72
C ALA A 229 6.83 5.02 20.84
N GLY A 230 6.10 6.09 21.13
CA GLY A 230 6.60 7.46 21.33
C GLY A 230 7.17 8.14 20.07
N ARG A 231 6.89 7.64 18.90
CA ARG A 231 7.40 8.17 17.63
C ARG A 231 6.55 7.74 16.43
N PHE A 232 6.71 8.41 15.33
CA PHE A 232 6.19 7.93 14.05
C PHE A 232 6.97 6.69 13.56
N GLY A 233 6.29 5.81 12.85
CA GLY A 233 6.93 4.72 12.11
C GLY A 233 7.76 5.26 10.95
N ARG A 234 8.82 4.57 10.58
CA ARG A 234 9.55 4.83 9.34
C ARG A 234 8.91 4.05 8.19
N PRO A 235 8.92 4.58 6.95
CA PRO A 235 8.39 3.85 5.79
C PRO A 235 9.00 2.45 5.62
N GLU A 236 10.28 2.29 5.97
CA GLU A 236 11.00 1.02 5.88
C GLU A 236 10.46 -0.02 6.87
N GLU A 237 10.02 0.40 8.06
CA GLU A 237 9.43 -0.51 9.07
C GLU A 237 8.08 -1.06 8.58
N PHE A 238 7.28 -0.22 7.93
CA PHE A 238 6.05 -0.66 7.27
C PHE A 238 6.34 -1.58 6.09
N ALA A 239 7.31 -1.21 5.24
CA ALA A 239 7.70 -1.98 4.08
C ALA A 239 8.21 -3.38 4.43
N ALA A 240 8.96 -3.52 5.52
CA ALA A 240 9.42 -4.82 6.02
C ALA A 240 8.25 -5.76 6.38
N ALA A 241 7.21 -5.22 7.02
CA ALA A 241 6.00 -6.01 7.33
C ALA A 241 5.26 -6.44 6.05
N VAL A 242 5.16 -5.56 5.04
CA VAL A 242 4.55 -5.91 3.74
C VAL A 242 5.39 -6.94 3.00
N ALA A 243 6.72 -6.80 2.95
CA ALA A 243 7.61 -7.77 2.32
C ALA A 243 7.50 -9.15 2.99
N PHE A 244 7.40 -9.20 4.32
CA PHE A 244 7.12 -10.45 5.04
C PHE A 244 5.79 -11.08 4.61
N LEU A 245 4.70 -10.31 4.53
CA LEU A 245 3.40 -10.83 4.07
C LEU A 245 3.43 -11.33 2.62
N CYS A 246 4.33 -10.82 1.79
CA CYS A 246 4.54 -11.28 0.41
C CYS A 246 5.44 -12.52 0.32
N SER A 247 6.07 -12.96 1.41
CA SER A 247 7.08 -14.00 1.42
C SER A 247 6.52 -15.42 1.46
N GLU A 248 7.38 -16.41 1.22
CA GLU A 248 7.10 -17.84 1.48
C GLU A 248 6.91 -18.10 2.98
N ALA A 249 7.60 -17.34 3.85
CA ALA A 249 7.48 -17.48 5.30
C ALA A 249 6.08 -17.13 5.82
N ALA A 250 5.30 -16.34 5.06
CA ALA A 250 3.92 -15.98 5.37
C ALA A 250 2.87 -16.86 4.66
N SER A 251 3.25 -18.00 4.08
CA SER A 251 2.35 -18.84 3.26
C SER A 251 1.12 -19.37 4.01
N TYR A 252 1.14 -19.40 5.34
CA TYR A 252 0.00 -19.80 6.18
C TYR A 252 -0.75 -18.61 6.81
N ILE A 253 -0.44 -17.38 6.36
CA ILE A 253 -1.09 -16.14 6.82
C ILE A 253 -1.94 -15.59 5.68
N THR A 254 -3.28 -15.67 5.84
CA THR A 254 -4.23 -15.11 4.87
C THR A 254 -5.48 -14.58 5.60
N GLY A 255 -6.12 -13.57 5.02
CA GLY A 255 -7.28 -12.90 5.61
C GLY A 255 -6.97 -12.01 6.82
N LEU A 256 -5.69 -11.71 7.06
CA LEU A 256 -5.24 -10.88 8.19
C LEU A 256 -5.37 -9.38 7.88
N VAL A 257 -5.72 -8.60 8.90
CA VAL A 257 -5.49 -7.15 8.94
C VAL A 257 -4.39 -6.88 9.95
N LEU A 258 -3.18 -6.56 9.45
CA LEU A 258 -1.99 -6.30 10.25
C LEU A 258 -1.81 -4.79 10.50
N PRO A 259 -2.05 -4.27 11.72
CA PRO A 259 -1.65 -2.92 12.07
C PRO A 259 -0.12 -2.83 12.16
N VAL A 260 0.45 -1.77 11.55
CA VAL A 260 1.87 -1.41 11.70
C VAL A 260 1.89 0.04 12.19
N ASP A 261 1.74 0.23 13.48
CA ASP A 261 1.28 1.50 14.05
C ASP A 261 1.92 1.93 15.39
N GLY A 262 2.92 1.19 15.85
CA GLY A 262 3.58 1.47 17.13
C GLY A 262 2.67 1.29 18.36
N GLY A 263 1.59 0.50 18.23
CA GLY A 263 0.62 0.23 19.28
C GLY A 263 -0.49 1.28 19.40
N LEU A 264 -0.68 2.12 18.37
CA LEU A 264 -1.67 3.19 18.37
C LEU A 264 -3.12 2.69 18.51
N VAL A 265 -3.46 1.61 17.80
CA VAL A 265 -4.79 0.99 17.89
C VAL A 265 -4.95 0.28 19.24
N ARG A 266 -6.02 0.63 19.96
CA ARG A 266 -6.33 0.09 21.28
C ARG A 266 -7.26 -1.12 21.26
N SER A 267 -7.81 -1.46 20.08
CA SER A 267 -8.69 -2.63 19.92
C SER A 267 -7.90 -3.93 20.07
N LEU A 268 -8.50 -4.92 20.71
CA LEU A 268 -7.94 -6.28 20.82
C LEU A 268 -8.24 -7.13 19.57
N THR A 269 -9.18 -6.69 18.72
CA THR A 269 -9.65 -7.42 17.52
C THR A 269 -9.64 -6.52 16.31
#